data_2c42129492b9e900c6ec36d23629ac69
#
_entry.id   2c42129492b9e900c6ec36d23629ac69
#
_cell.length_a   1.000
_cell.length_b   1.000
_cell.length_c   1.000
_cell.angle_alpha   90.00
_cell.angle_beta   90.00
_cell.angle_gamma   90.00
#
_symmetry.space_group_name_H-M   'P 1'
#
loop_
_entity.id
_entity.type
_entity.pdbx_description
1 polymer ?
#
loop_
_entity_poly.entity_id
_entity_poly.type
_entity_poly.pdbx_seq_one_letter_code
_entity_poly.pdbx_strand_id
1 'polypeptide(L)' 'MKAAIFKGVKQMACEEHAEPTIIDGGDAIIRVVRACVCGSDLWFYRDGSKEPNTQAGHEAIGVVEQI' A
#
# COMPACT_ATOMS: atom_id res chain seq x y z
N MET A 1 -4.35 -10.89 2.25
CA MET A 1 -2.98 -10.43 2.58
C MET A 1 -3.00 -9.27 3.55
N LYS A 2 -1.89 -8.99 4.19
CA LYS A 2 -1.78 -7.84 5.08
C LYS A 2 -1.44 -6.58 4.29
N ALA A 3 -2.02 -5.45 4.68
CA ALA A 3 -1.75 -4.17 4.05
C ALA A 3 -1.69 -3.06 5.09
N ALA A 4 -0.89 -2.04 4.82
CA ALA A 4 -0.86 -0.83 5.62
C ALA A 4 -2.03 0.06 5.18
N ILE A 5 -2.87 0.42 6.13
CA ILE A 5 -4.10 1.18 5.87
C ILE A 5 -4.03 2.50 6.63
N PHE A 6 -4.30 3.60 5.93
CA PHE A 6 -4.46 4.90 6.56
C PHE A 6 -5.86 4.98 7.20
N LYS A 7 -5.90 5.21 8.49
CA LYS A 7 -7.17 5.23 9.25
C LYS A 7 -7.65 6.65 9.57
N GLY A 8 -6.80 7.64 9.49
CA GLY A 8 -7.10 9.03 9.82
C GLY A 8 -5.82 9.75 10.25
N VAL A 9 -5.95 11.00 10.68
CA VAL A 9 -4.80 11.80 11.10
C VAL A 9 -4.00 11.06 12.17
N LYS A 10 -2.72 10.83 11.90
CA LYS A 10 -1.77 10.12 12.78
C LYS A 10 -2.22 8.72 13.16
N GLN A 11 -3.02 8.07 12.31
CA GLN A 11 -3.53 6.73 12.55
C GLN A 11 -3.26 5.83 11.37
N MET A 12 -2.49 4.78 11.60
CA MET A 12 -2.19 3.74 10.61
C MET A 12 -2.46 2.37 11.24
N ALA A 13 -2.83 1.41 10.42
CA ALA A 13 -3.06 0.04 10.88
C ALA A 13 -2.57 -0.96 9.84
N CYS A 14 -2.22 -2.15 10.30
CA CYS A 14 -1.96 -3.29 9.42
C CYS A 14 -3.20 -4.18 9.45
N GLU A 15 -3.88 -4.29 8.33
CA GLU A 15 -5.17 -5.00 8.23
C GLU A 15 -5.17 -6.01 7.09
N GLU A 16 -6.11 -6.94 7.16
CA GLU A 16 -6.34 -7.86 6.06
C GLU A 16 -6.92 -7.09 4.86
N HIS A 17 -6.46 -7.44 3.68
CA HIS A 17 -6.90 -6.87 2.42
C HIS A 17 -7.01 -7.98 1.38
N ALA A 18 -7.88 -7.80 0.39
CA ALA A 18 -8.05 -8.77 -0.67
C ALA A 18 -6.74 -9.02 -1.41
N GLU A 19 -6.52 -10.26 -1.83
CA GLU A 19 -5.39 -10.61 -2.68
C GLU A 19 -5.50 -9.87 -4.01
N PRO A 20 -4.38 -9.41 -4.58
CA PRO A 20 -4.41 -8.74 -5.87
C PRO A 20 -4.71 -9.71 -7.00
N THR A 21 -5.32 -9.20 -8.06
CA THR A 21 -5.57 -9.97 -9.29
C THR A 21 -5.10 -9.17 -10.49
N ILE A 22 -4.73 -9.88 -11.56
CA ILE A 22 -4.42 -9.24 -12.84
C ILE A 22 -5.72 -8.74 -13.46
N ILE A 23 -5.76 -7.44 -13.78
CA ILE A 23 -6.94 -6.80 -14.38
C ILE A 23 -6.66 -6.45 -15.84
N ASP A 24 -5.48 -5.92 -16.11
CA ASP A 24 -5.07 -5.41 -17.42
C ASP A 24 -3.87 -6.22 -17.93
N GLY A 25 -3.74 -6.33 -19.25
CA GLY A 25 -2.62 -7.07 -19.84
C GLY A 25 -1.24 -6.51 -19.51
N GLY A 26 -1.17 -5.25 -19.06
CA GLY A 26 0.08 -4.63 -18.60
C GLY A 26 0.38 -4.81 -17.12
N ASP A 27 -0.51 -5.47 -16.38
CA ASP A 27 -0.35 -5.65 -14.94
C ASP A 27 0.61 -6.79 -14.61
N ALA A 28 1.19 -6.71 -13.41
CA ALA A 28 1.99 -7.79 -12.84
C ALA A 28 1.70 -7.88 -11.35
N ILE A 29 1.76 -9.09 -10.81
CA ILE A 29 1.69 -9.32 -9.37
C ILE A 29 3.10 -9.61 -8.88
N ILE A 30 3.54 -8.87 -7.86
CA ILE A 30 4.85 -9.09 -7.25
C ILE A 30 4.68 -9.62 -5.83
N ARG A 31 5.60 -10.48 -5.42
CA ARG A 31 5.73 -10.86 -4.02
C ARG A 31 6.71 -9.88 -3.37
N VAL A 32 6.20 -9.04 -2.49
CA VAL A 32 6.98 -7.97 -1.85
C VAL A 32 8.03 -8.57 -0.93
N VAL A 33 9.28 -8.15 -1.10
CA VAL A 33 10.40 -8.56 -0.24
C VAL A 33 10.75 -7.47 0.74
N ARG A 34 10.70 -6.20 0.32
CA ARG A 34 10.97 -5.04 1.15
C ARG A 34 10.05 -3.90 0.76
N ALA A 35 9.68 -3.09 1.74
CA ALA A 35 8.92 -1.87 1.51
C ALA A 35 9.48 -0.78 2.42
N CYS A 36 9.32 0.46 1.99
CA CYS A 36 9.84 1.63 2.71
C CYS A 36 8.77 2.70 2.80
N VAL A 37 8.99 3.64 3.74
CA VAL A 37 8.18 4.84 3.86
C VAL A 37 8.87 5.96 3.09
N CYS A 38 8.14 6.60 2.19
CA CYS A 38 8.59 7.83 1.53
C CYS A 38 8.22 9.03 2.40
N GLY A 39 9.02 10.10 2.35
CA GLY A 39 8.69 11.33 3.06
C GLY A 39 7.30 11.87 2.71
N SER A 40 6.85 11.67 1.48
CA SER A 40 5.52 12.09 1.04
C SER A 40 4.37 11.36 1.77
N ASP A 41 4.62 10.19 2.33
CA ASP A 41 3.62 9.47 3.11
C ASP A 41 3.28 10.20 4.41
N LEU A 42 4.15 11.05 4.90
CA LEU A 42 3.94 11.80 6.14
C LEU A 42 2.94 12.93 5.98
N TRP A 43 2.72 13.42 4.76
CA TRP A 43 1.79 14.52 4.51
C TRP A 43 0.37 14.13 4.90
N PHE A 44 -0.15 13.05 4.32
CA PHE A 44 -1.52 12.61 4.65
C PHE A 44 -1.62 12.09 6.08
N TYR A 45 -0.54 11.52 6.61
CA TYR A 45 -0.52 11.05 7.99
C TYR A 45 -0.72 12.20 8.97
N ARG A 46 -0.14 13.37 8.68
CA ARG A 46 -0.20 14.54 9.54
C ARG A 46 -1.47 15.35 9.39
N ASP A 47 -1.94 15.56 8.15
CA ASP A 47 -3.02 16.50 7.85
C ASP A 47 -4.34 15.85 7.42
N GLY A 48 -4.35 14.54 7.23
CA GLY A 48 -5.57 13.84 6.84
C GLY A 48 -6.02 14.08 5.41
N SER A 49 -5.11 14.46 4.51
CA SER A 49 -5.46 14.77 3.12
C SER A 49 -5.84 13.56 2.27
N LYS A 50 -5.76 12.36 2.83
CA LYS A 50 -6.11 11.10 2.17
C LYS A 50 -7.38 10.55 2.81
N GLU A 51 -8.24 9.89 2.01
CA GLU A 51 -9.45 9.26 2.52
C GLU A 51 -9.11 8.17 3.54
N PRO A 52 -9.82 8.12 4.69
CA PRO A 52 -9.64 7.05 5.66
C PRO A 52 -9.95 5.67 5.09
N ASN A 53 -9.34 4.63 5.65
CA ASN A 53 -9.52 3.24 5.26
C ASN A 53 -9.04 2.93 3.85
N THR A 54 -8.03 3.66 3.37
CA THR A 54 -7.39 3.41 2.10
C THR A 54 -5.97 2.91 2.28
N GLN A 55 -5.47 2.18 1.29
CA GLN A 55 -4.10 1.68 1.31
C GLN A 55 -3.10 2.84 1.26
N ALA A 56 -1.97 2.64 1.92
CA ALA A 56 -0.87 3.58 1.94
C ALA A 56 0.41 2.89 1.49
N GLY A 57 1.39 3.71 1.04
CA GLY A 57 2.69 3.22 0.61
C GLY A 57 2.80 3.10 -0.89
N HIS A 58 3.98 3.45 -1.41
CA HIS A 58 4.25 3.40 -2.85
C HIS A 58 5.70 3.04 -3.15
N GLU A 59 6.43 2.52 -2.17
CA GLU A 59 7.83 2.10 -2.34
C GLU A 59 7.98 0.65 -1.91
N ALA A 60 8.16 -0.21 -2.87
CA ALA A 60 8.34 -1.64 -2.60
C ALA A 60 9.26 -2.25 -3.64
N ILE A 61 9.93 -3.32 -3.24
CA ILE A 61 10.71 -4.17 -4.12
C ILE A 61 10.29 -5.62 -3.89
N GLY A 62 10.21 -6.38 -4.95
CA GLY A 62 9.78 -7.76 -4.85
C GLY A 62 10.14 -8.57 -6.07
N VAL A 63 9.62 -9.78 -6.12
CA VAL A 63 9.82 -10.73 -7.21
C VAL A 63 8.51 -10.87 -7.98
N VAL A 64 8.58 -10.76 -9.31
CA VAL A 64 7.40 -10.95 -10.15
C VAL A 64 6.90 -12.39 -9.99
N GLU A 65 5.65 -12.53 -9.60
CA GLU A 65 5.02 -13.81 -9.34
C GLU A 65 4.06 -14.19 -10.46
N GLN A 66 3.40 -13.20 -11.07
CA GLN A 66 2.43 -13.42 -12.13
C GLN A 66 2.36 -12.22 -13.07
N ILE A 67 2.26 -12.48 -14.34
CA ILE A 67 2.07 -11.46 -15.39
C ILE A 67 0.97 -11.88 -16.36
#